data_9731affb0ba5af5f6276769042b51e49
#
_entry.id   9731affb0ba5af5f6276769042b51e49
#
_cell.length_a   1.000
_cell.length_b   1.000
_cell.length_c   1.000
_cell.angle_alpha   90.00
_cell.angle_beta   90.00
_cell.angle_gamma   90.00
#
_symmetry.space_group_name_H-M   'P 1'
#
loop_
_entity.id
_entity.type
_entity.pdbx_description
1 polymer ?
#
loop_
_entity_poly.entity_id
_entity_poly.type
_entity_poly.pdbx_seq_one_letter_code
_entity_poly.pdbx_strand_id
1 'polypeptide(L)'
;MANNAFGIDLGTNNIKIYNRNDDNIMIEKNMIAIENKNTLFAYGNSAFEMYEKAPSNIHISYPLSNGVIADIKNMETLVKYFIGDLQKGNTKPSDFFIAVPTDVTEVEKRAFYDLIKGANVKAKKIMVVEKAVADGLGLDIDVKNSQGVLVVNVGYETTEISILSLGGIVLSRLIKVGGMKFDDAIRAAVRREFSLIIGGKTAENVKIALKELEEEGKGAVVYGRDIVTGLPVEREIPTRMVDESLEEHFNTIIDNVKVILERTPPELAADIYRHGIYPVSYTHLRAHETSLHL
;
A
#
# COMPACT_ATOMS: atom_id res chain seq x y z
N MET A 1 -1.00 21.50 -27.30
CA MET A 1 -1.39 20.10 -27.11
C MET A 1 -1.04 19.72 -25.68
N ALA A 2 -1.97 19.18 -24.91
CA ALA A 2 -1.67 18.72 -23.56
C ALA A 2 -0.63 17.59 -23.65
N ASN A 3 0.47 17.71 -22.87
CA ASN A 3 1.46 16.64 -22.82
C ASN A 3 0.84 15.41 -22.18
N ASN A 4 1.09 14.25 -22.80
CA ASN A 4 0.72 12.96 -22.23
C ASN A 4 1.46 12.78 -20.90
N ALA A 5 0.76 12.48 -19.82
CA ALA A 5 1.36 12.37 -18.49
C ALA A 5 0.75 11.21 -17.69
N PHE A 6 1.60 10.53 -16.94
CA PHE A 6 1.23 9.47 -16.00
C PHE A 6 1.69 9.82 -14.59
N GLY A 7 0.78 9.66 -13.63
CA GLY A 7 1.10 9.62 -12.21
C GLY A 7 1.16 8.18 -11.74
N ILE A 8 2.23 7.78 -11.05
CA ILE A 8 2.47 6.40 -10.64
C ILE A 8 2.71 6.34 -9.13
N ASP A 9 1.88 5.59 -8.41
CA ASP A 9 2.12 5.15 -7.03
C ASP A 9 2.47 3.66 -7.05
N LEU A 10 3.73 3.36 -6.76
CA LEU A 10 4.24 2.00 -6.67
C LEU A 10 4.11 1.50 -5.23
N GLY A 11 2.92 1.00 -4.88
CA GLY A 11 2.71 0.35 -3.60
C GLY A 11 3.13 -1.12 -3.63
N THR A 12 3.48 -1.69 -2.48
CA THR A 12 3.90 -3.11 -2.38
C THR A 12 2.79 -4.07 -2.82
N ASN A 13 1.55 -3.85 -2.38
CA ASN A 13 0.42 -4.72 -2.74
C ASN A 13 -0.23 -4.31 -4.06
N ASN A 14 -0.39 -3.01 -4.30
CA ASN A 14 -1.06 -2.49 -5.48
C ASN A 14 -0.23 -1.40 -6.14
N ILE A 15 -0.23 -1.40 -7.47
CA ILE A 15 0.23 -0.29 -8.31
C ILE A 15 -0.98 0.52 -8.73
N LYS A 16 -0.87 1.85 -8.62
CA LYS A 16 -1.87 2.78 -9.12
C LYS A 16 -1.24 3.65 -10.18
N ILE A 17 -1.87 3.73 -11.34
CA ILE A 17 -1.39 4.55 -12.44
C ILE A 17 -2.54 5.41 -12.95
N TYR A 18 -2.37 6.73 -12.82
CA TYR A 18 -3.27 7.72 -13.39
C TYR A 18 -2.78 8.13 -14.77
N ASN A 19 -3.64 7.98 -15.79
CA ASN A 19 -3.42 8.49 -17.13
C ASN A 19 -4.18 9.81 -17.33
N ARG A 20 -3.45 10.91 -17.35
CA ARG A 20 -4.03 12.26 -17.48
C ARG A 20 -4.82 12.47 -18.77
N ASN A 21 -4.46 11.80 -19.86
CA ASN A 21 -5.13 12.04 -21.14
C ASN A 21 -6.55 11.50 -21.19
N ASP A 22 -6.74 10.34 -20.60
CA ASP A 22 -8.01 9.61 -20.65
C ASP A 22 -8.78 9.79 -19.33
N ASP A 23 -8.23 10.57 -18.38
CA ASP A 23 -8.72 10.75 -17.02
C ASP A 23 -9.08 9.42 -16.35
N ASN A 24 -8.18 8.45 -16.51
CA ASN A 24 -8.38 7.07 -16.06
C ASN A 24 -7.35 6.64 -15.05
N ILE A 25 -7.79 5.94 -14.01
CA ILE A 25 -6.94 5.33 -12.99
C ILE A 25 -6.98 3.81 -13.17
N MET A 26 -5.80 3.22 -13.30
CA MET A 26 -5.62 1.77 -13.22
C MET A 26 -5.13 1.40 -11.83
N ILE A 27 -5.73 0.39 -11.25
CA ILE A 27 -5.33 -0.20 -9.97
C ILE A 27 -5.16 -1.69 -10.17
N GLU A 28 -3.92 -2.17 -10.03
CA GLU A 28 -3.57 -3.57 -10.23
C GLU A 28 -2.69 -4.07 -9.08
N LYS A 29 -2.73 -5.36 -8.81
CA LYS A 29 -1.80 -5.98 -7.84
C LYS A 29 -0.36 -5.86 -8.36
N ASN A 30 0.56 -5.51 -7.46
CA ASN A 30 1.99 -5.47 -7.77
C ASN A 30 2.59 -6.88 -7.73
N MET A 31 2.10 -7.73 -8.59
CA MET A 31 2.50 -9.14 -8.66
C MET A 31 2.87 -9.56 -10.06
N ILE A 32 3.83 -10.47 -10.14
CA ILE A 32 4.26 -11.09 -11.38
C ILE A 32 4.38 -12.61 -11.20
N ALA A 33 3.92 -13.36 -12.18
CA ALA A 33 4.04 -14.81 -12.26
C ALA A 33 5.02 -15.19 -13.38
N ILE A 34 6.10 -15.86 -13.04
CA ILE A 34 7.15 -16.28 -13.97
C ILE A 34 7.16 -17.81 -14.04
N GLU A 35 7.00 -18.34 -15.25
CA GLU A 35 7.11 -19.75 -15.52
C GLU A 35 8.54 -20.12 -15.90
N ASN A 36 9.03 -21.26 -15.39
CA ASN A 36 10.34 -21.84 -15.71
C ASN A 36 11.50 -20.82 -15.59
N LYS A 37 11.42 -19.88 -14.64
CA LYS A 37 12.39 -18.84 -14.30
C LYS A 37 12.56 -17.68 -15.29
N ASN A 38 12.00 -17.77 -16.51
CA ASN A 38 12.29 -16.77 -17.55
C ASN A 38 11.06 -16.30 -18.34
N THR A 39 9.95 -17.02 -18.30
CA THR A 39 8.79 -16.69 -19.14
C THR A 39 7.73 -15.99 -18.30
N LEU A 40 7.32 -14.79 -18.71
CA LEU A 40 6.18 -14.12 -18.11
C LEU A 40 4.91 -14.95 -18.36
N PHE A 41 4.26 -15.39 -17.31
CA PHE A 41 3.02 -16.16 -17.36
C PHE A 41 1.80 -15.28 -17.12
N ALA A 42 1.83 -14.46 -16.08
CA ALA A 42 0.77 -13.52 -15.72
C ALA A 42 1.31 -12.33 -14.91
N TYR A 43 0.57 -11.25 -14.83
CA TYR A 43 0.89 -10.07 -14.04
C TYR A 43 -0.38 -9.43 -13.46
N GLY A 44 -0.20 -8.54 -12.49
CA GLY A 44 -1.30 -7.81 -11.87
C GLY A 44 -2.30 -8.72 -11.15
N ASN A 45 -3.57 -8.43 -11.28
CA ASN A 45 -4.67 -9.18 -10.69
C ASN A 45 -4.68 -10.66 -11.14
N SER A 46 -4.33 -10.93 -12.40
CA SER A 46 -4.25 -12.30 -12.92
C SER A 46 -3.17 -13.13 -12.21
N ALA A 47 -2.02 -12.54 -11.87
CA ALA A 47 -1.00 -13.20 -11.06
C ALA A 47 -1.46 -13.42 -9.62
N PHE A 48 -2.18 -12.45 -9.05
CA PHE A 48 -2.73 -12.55 -7.71
C PHE A 48 -3.80 -13.65 -7.57
N GLU A 49 -4.62 -13.90 -8.60
CA GLU A 49 -5.59 -15.01 -8.58
C GLU A 49 -4.92 -16.38 -8.43
N MET A 50 -3.69 -16.50 -8.92
CA MET A 50 -2.90 -17.73 -8.86
C MET A 50 -2.07 -17.84 -7.56
N TYR A 51 -1.94 -16.77 -6.81
CA TYR A 51 -1.14 -16.73 -5.59
C TYR A 51 -1.61 -17.78 -4.56
N GLU A 52 -0.67 -18.52 -3.95
CA GLU A 52 -0.91 -19.68 -3.07
C GLU A 52 -1.62 -20.88 -3.74
N LYS A 53 -1.80 -20.87 -5.08
CA LYS A 53 -2.46 -21.96 -5.82
C LYS A 53 -1.64 -22.47 -7.01
N ALA A 54 -0.60 -21.76 -7.39
CA ALA A 54 0.21 -22.07 -8.57
C ALA A 54 1.02 -23.36 -8.38
N PRO A 55 1.23 -24.15 -9.45
CA PRO A 55 2.13 -25.29 -9.43
C PRO A 55 3.60 -24.84 -9.29
N SER A 56 4.48 -25.76 -8.93
CA SER A 56 5.88 -25.47 -8.58
C SER A 56 6.75 -24.88 -9.70
N ASN A 57 6.35 -25.02 -10.94
CA ASN A 57 7.04 -24.41 -12.09
C ASN A 57 6.68 -22.94 -12.32
N ILE A 58 5.65 -22.40 -11.63
CA ILE A 58 5.25 -21.01 -11.70
C ILE A 58 5.61 -20.31 -10.37
N HIS A 59 6.52 -19.37 -10.44
CA HIS A 59 6.92 -18.54 -9.30
C HIS A 59 6.17 -17.22 -9.33
N ILE A 60 5.45 -16.92 -8.23
CA ILE A 60 4.69 -15.68 -8.07
C ILE A 60 5.35 -14.85 -6.99
N SER A 61 5.63 -13.58 -7.29
CA SER A 61 6.34 -12.70 -6.36
C SER A 61 5.86 -11.25 -6.46
N TYR A 62 6.12 -10.51 -5.38
CA TYR A 62 6.04 -9.05 -5.33
C TYR A 62 7.44 -8.49 -5.65
N PRO A 63 7.62 -7.71 -6.72
CA PRO A 63 8.93 -7.15 -7.06
C PRO A 63 9.30 -5.91 -6.23
N LEU A 64 8.37 -5.42 -5.40
CA LEU A 64 8.60 -4.35 -4.44
C LEU A 64 8.40 -4.90 -3.02
N SER A 65 9.26 -4.54 -2.08
CA SER A 65 9.17 -4.94 -0.68
C SER A 65 9.65 -3.84 0.26
N ASN A 66 8.95 -3.64 1.37
CA ASN A 66 9.24 -2.60 2.37
C ASN A 66 9.42 -1.19 1.77
N GLY A 67 8.68 -0.87 0.71
CA GLY A 67 8.73 0.42 0.05
C GLY A 67 9.89 0.59 -0.93
N VAL A 68 10.73 -0.43 -1.15
CA VAL A 68 11.86 -0.39 -2.08
C VAL A 68 11.78 -1.47 -3.16
N ILE A 69 12.44 -1.24 -4.29
CA ILE A 69 12.46 -2.18 -5.41
C ILE A 69 13.38 -3.36 -5.06
N ALA A 70 12.79 -4.54 -4.88
CA ALA A 70 13.52 -5.78 -4.59
C ALA A 70 13.97 -6.51 -5.87
N ASP A 71 13.17 -6.43 -6.95
CA ASP A 71 13.49 -7.01 -8.24
C ASP A 71 13.21 -6.01 -9.37
N ILE A 72 14.27 -5.33 -9.80
CA ILE A 72 14.18 -4.27 -10.81
C ILE A 72 13.68 -4.78 -12.17
N LYS A 73 14.09 -5.99 -12.60
CA LYS A 73 13.72 -6.55 -13.91
C LYS A 73 12.23 -6.89 -13.97
N ASN A 74 11.73 -7.53 -12.92
CA ASN A 74 10.32 -7.84 -12.81
C ASN A 74 9.49 -6.56 -12.69
N MET A 75 9.99 -5.55 -11.96
CA MET A 75 9.31 -4.27 -11.85
C MET A 75 9.27 -3.50 -13.18
N GLU A 76 10.37 -3.48 -13.94
CA GLU A 76 10.43 -2.92 -15.31
C GLU A 76 9.41 -3.60 -16.23
N THR A 77 9.30 -4.91 -16.11
CA THR A 77 8.34 -5.71 -16.88
C THR A 77 6.90 -5.31 -16.53
N LEU A 78 6.55 -5.22 -15.25
CA LEU A 78 5.22 -4.78 -14.82
C LEU A 78 4.87 -3.38 -15.31
N VAL A 79 5.75 -2.40 -15.11
CA VAL A 79 5.53 -1.03 -15.56
C VAL A 79 5.34 -0.97 -17.07
N LYS A 80 6.14 -1.71 -17.83
CA LYS A 80 6.02 -1.78 -19.29
C LYS A 80 4.65 -2.28 -19.73
N TYR A 81 4.17 -3.37 -19.13
CA TYR A 81 2.88 -3.94 -19.50
C TYR A 81 1.73 -3.05 -19.07
N PHE A 82 1.71 -2.53 -17.84
CA PHE A 82 0.66 -1.65 -17.35
C PHE A 82 0.55 -0.35 -18.16
N ILE A 83 1.67 0.27 -18.51
CA ILE A 83 1.66 1.45 -19.39
C ILE A 83 1.20 1.07 -20.80
N GLY A 84 1.61 -0.11 -21.30
CA GLY A 84 1.16 -0.65 -22.58
C GLY A 84 -0.35 -0.83 -22.64
N ASP A 85 -0.95 -1.40 -21.60
CA ASP A 85 -2.40 -1.60 -21.47
C ASP A 85 -3.15 -0.27 -21.44
N LEU A 86 -2.68 0.70 -20.61
CA LEU A 86 -3.26 2.03 -20.56
C LEU A 86 -3.17 2.81 -21.88
N GLN A 87 -2.13 2.56 -22.66
CA GLN A 87 -1.95 3.18 -23.99
C GLN A 87 -2.53 2.33 -25.13
N LYS A 88 -3.21 1.24 -24.81
CA LYS A 88 -3.80 0.31 -25.82
C LYS A 88 -2.81 -0.09 -26.90
N GLY A 89 -1.57 -0.38 -26.50
CA GLY A 89 -0.47 -0.77 -27.39
C GLY A 89 0.15 0.38 -28.21
N ASN A 90 -0.42 1.59 -28.19
CA ASN A 90 0.08 2.74 -28.94
C ASN A 90 0.93 3.66 -28.06
N THR A 91 2.15 3.24 -27.75
CA THR A 91 3.06 3.94 -26.85
C THR A 91 3.45 5.32 -27.40
N LYS A 92 3.01 6.36 -26.71
CA LYS A 92 3.33 7.79 -27.01
C LYS A 92 4.38 8.32 -26.03
N PRO A 93 5.24 9.26 -26.45
CA PRO A 93 6.13 9.96 -25.53
C PRO A 93 5.34 10.65 -24.44
N SER A 94 5.71 10.41 -23.17
CA SER A 94 4.93 10.85 -22.01
C SER A 94 5.83 11.35 -20.88
N ASP A 95 5.27 12.23 -20.06
CA ASP A 95 5.90 12.66 -18.81
C ASP A 95 5.45 11.70 -17.69
N PHE A 96 6.37 11.30 -16.81
CA PHE A 96 6.12 10.37 -15.71
C PHE A 96 6.40 11.04 -14.37
N PHE A 97 5.45 10.94 -13.46
CA PHE A 97 5.54 11.40 -12.07
C PHE A 97 5.43 10.16 -11.18
N ILE A 98 6.46 9.87 -10.39
CA ILE A 98 6.51 8.68 -9.56
C ILE A 98 6.53 9.09 -8.10
N ALA A 99 5.55 8.63 -7.33
CA ALA A 99 5.56 8.78 -5.88
C ALA A 99 6.51 7.74 -5.26
N VAL A 100 7.42 8.20 -4.42
CA VAL A 100 8.37 7.36 -3.68
C VAL A 100 8.27 7.63 -2.19
N PRO A 101 8.51 6.64 -1.32
CA PRO A 101 8.51 6.85 0.11
C PRO A 101 9.53 7.93 0.50
N THR A 102 9.23 8.67 1.56
CA THR A 102 10.04 9.82 1.98
C THR A 102 11.34 9.41 2.64
N ASP A 103 11.31 8.35 3.45
CA ASP A 103 12.45 7.86 4.22
C ASP A 103 13.20 6.75 3.46
N VAL A 104 13.64 7.10 2.24
CA VAL A 104 14.45 6.22 1.38
C VAL A 104 15.76 6.92 1.02
N THR A 105 16.80 6.12 0.79
CA THR A 105 18.12 6.62 0.40
C THR A 105 18.11 7.22 -1.01
N GLU A 106 19.08 8.07 -1.33
CA GLU A 106 19.25 8.61 -2.69
C GLU A 106 19.47 7.52 -3.75
N VAL A 107 20.07 6.38 -3.36
CA VAL A 107 20.25 5.22 -4.24
C VAL A 107 18.89 4.58 -4.55
N GLU A 108 18.03 4.43 -3.55
CA GLU A 108 16.68 3.89 -3.72
C GLU A 108 15.81 4.85 -4.56
N LYS A 109 15.86 6.16 -4.29
CA LYS A 109 15.19 7.17 -5.15
C LYS A 109 15.66 7.06 -6.59
N ARG A 110 16.95 6.88 -6.81
CA ARG A 110 17.52 6.71 -8.14
C ARG A 110 17.01 5.44 -8.82
N ALA A 111 16.82 4.35 -8.08
CA ALA A 111 16.26 3.11 -8.62
C ALA A 111 14.85 3.30 -9.20
N PHE A 112 13.99 4.11 -8.56
CA PHE A 112 12.66 4.46 -9.11
C PHE A 112 12.75 5.28 -10.39
N TYR A 113 13.70 6.19 -10.49
CA TYR A 113 13.94 6.92 -11.74
C TYR A 113 14.42 5.99 -12.86
N ASP A 114 15.42 5.14 -12.56
CA ASP A 114 16.01 4.22 -13.52
C ASP A 114 15.02 3.12 -13.94
N LEU A 115 14.08 2.72 -13.06
CA LEU A 115 12.97 1.81 -13.37
C LEU A 115 12.16 2.27 -14.60
N ILE A 116 11.71 3.54 -14.63
CA ILE A 116 10.92 4.05 -15.76
C ILE A 116 11.76 4.11 -17.03
N LYS A 117 13.04 4.43 -16.90
CA LYS A 117 13.97 4.44 -18.03
C LYS A 117 14.20 3.03 -18.58
N GLY A 118 14.35 2.03 -17.70
CA GLY A 118 14.56 0.62 -18.05
C GLY A 118 13.29 -0.06 -18.61
N ALA A 119 12.11 0.35 -18.15
CA ALA A 119 10.83 -0.18 -18.63
C ALA A 119 10.52 0.15 -20.12
N ASN A 120 11.33 1.00 -20.78
CA ASN A 120 11.22 1.35 -22.20
C ASN A 120 9.84 1.90 -22.63
N VAL A 121 9.24 2.75 -21.78
CA VAL A 121 7.89 3.32 -21.95
C VAL A 121 7.87 4.67 -22.68
N LYS A 122 8.91 4.99 -23.47
CA LYS A 122 9.09 6.27 -24.18
C LYS A 122 8.95 7.49 -23.26
N ALA A 123 9.65 7.48 -22.13
CA ALA A 123 9.65 8.58 -21.18
C ALA A 123 10.31 9.84 -21.81
N LYS A 124 9.57 10.96 -21.83
CA LYS A 124 10.05 12.28 -22.21
C LYS A 124 10.66 13.01 -21.02
N LYS A 125 9.98 12.96 -19.88
CA LYS A 125 10.43 13.49 -18.60
C LYS A 125 10.08 12.51 -17.49
N ILE A 126 10.95 12.34 -16.53
CA ILE A 126 10.73 11.52 -15.34
C ILE A 126 10.93 12.42 -14.12
N MET A 127 9.94 12.49 -13.26
CA MET A 127 9.99 13.24 -12.00
C MET A 127 9.65 12.31 -10.85
N VAL A 128 10.53 12.29 -9.85
CA VAL A 128 10.32 11.59 -8.60
C VAL A 128 9.74 12.58 -7.60
N VAL A 129 8.63 12.22 -6.98
CA VAL A 129 7.89 13.04 -6.01
C VAL A 129 7.81 12.28 -4.70
N GLU A 130 8.02 12.97 -3.59
CA GLU A 130 7.85 12.35 -2.27
C GLU A 130 6.38 12.02 -2.01
N LYS A 131 6.11 10.78 -1.58
CA LYS A 131 4.76 10.24 -1.44
C LYS A 131 3.91 11.09 -0.50
N ALA A 132 4.47 11.53 0.63
CA ALA A 132 3.75 12.37 1.59
C ALA A 132 3.24 13.69 0.96
N VAL A 133 4.03 14.30 0.06
CA VAL A 133 3.59 15.51 -0.67
C VAL A 133 2.48 15.17 -1.67
N ALA A 134 2.61 14.04 -2.36
CA ALA A 134 1.57 13.57 -3.28
C ALA A 134 0.26 13.24 -2.54
N ASP A 135 0.35 12.61 -1.37
CA ASP A 135 -0.79 12.30 -0.50
C ASP A 135 -1.50 13.59 -0.02
N GLY A 136 -0.72 14.61 0.43
CA GLY A 136 -1.27 15.91 0.81
C GLY A 136 -2.02 16.59 -0.33
N LEU A 137 -1.47 16.57 -1.53
CA LEU A 137 -2.15 17.11 -2.73
C LEU A 137 -3.42 16.31 -3.07
N GLY A 138 -3.39 15.00 -2.92
CA GLY A 138 -4.55 14.12 -3.16
C GLY A 138 -5.68 14.29 -2.14
N LEU A 139 -5.37 14.83 -0.96
CA LEU A 139 -6.33 15.19 0.09
C LEU A 139 -6.86 16.64 -0.05
N ASP A 140 -6.56 17.32 -1.16
CA ASP A 140 -6.88 18.74 -1.38
C ASP A 140 -6.30 19.68 -0.30
N ILE A 141 -5.21 19.27 0.34
CA ILE A 141 -4.52 20.10 1.32
C ILE A 141 -3.63 21.10 0.57
N ASP A 142 -3.73 22.38 0.92
CA ASP A 142 -2.78 23.39 0.41
C ASP A 142 -1.41 23.19 1.07
N VAL A 143 -0.66 22.23 0.55
CA VAL A 143 0.68 21.89 1.04
C VAL A 143 1.68 23.04 0.98
N LYS A 144 1.39 24.10 0.22
CA LYS A 144 2.25 25.30 0.10
C LYS A 144 2.05 26.29 1.25
N ASN A 145 0.98 26.13 2.00
CA ASN A 145 0.72 26.98 3.17
C ASN A 145 1.78 26.72 4.26
N SER A 146 2.01 27.74 5.10
CA SER A 146 2.87 27.62 6.29
C SER A 146 2.29 26.76 7.41
N GLN A 147 1.05 26.34 7.26
CA GLN A 147 0.35 25.50 8.22
C GLN A 147 0.97 24.11 8.32
N GLY A 148 1.15 23.61 9.54
CA GLY A 148 1.61 22.25 9.80
C GLY A 148 0.50 21.21 9.57
N VAL A 149 0.78 20.21 8.73
CA VAL A 149 -0.15 19.11 8.43
C VAL A 149 0.51 17.78 8.72
N LEU A 150 -0.15 16.93 9.52
CA LEU A 150 0.29 15.56 9.79
C LEU A 150 -0.47 14.56 8.94
N VAL A 151 0.24 13.86 8.06
CA VAL A 151 -0.29 12.80 7.20
C VAL A 151 0.23 11.45 7.70
N VAL A 152 -0.67 10.49 7.86
CA VAL A 152 -0.35 9.10 8.24
C VAL A 152 -0.82 8.17 7.13
N ASN A 153 0.10 7.68 6.32
CA ASN A 153 -0.21 6.77 5.21
C ASN A 153 0.07 5.32 5.64
N VAL A 154 -1.01 4.57 5.88
CA VAL A 154 -0.94 3.14 6.24
C VAL A 154 -1.01 2.30 4.98
N GLY A 155 0.15 1.85 4.51
CA GLY A 155 0.30 0.99 3.35
C GLY A 155 0.16 -0.50 3.66
N TYR A 156 0.59 -1.35 2.72
CA TYR A 156 0.52 -2.80 2.89
C TYR A 156 1.65 -3.34 3.79
N GLU A 157 2.90 -2.95 3.57
CA GLU A 157 4.04 -3.38 4.40
C GLU A 157 4.52 -2.30 5.35
N THR A 158 4.32 -1.04 5.00
CA THR A 158 4.87 0.11 5.73
C THR A 158 3.80 1.14 6.04
N THR A 159 3.99 1.87 7.14
CA THR A 159 3.26 3.10 7.44
C THR A 159 4.24 4.27 7.41
N GLU A 160 3.89 5.31 6.66
CA GLU A 160 4.63 6.56 6.58
C GLU A 160 3.91 7.66 7.36
N ILE A 161 4.62 8.29 8.29
CA ILE A 161 4.12 9.37 9.14
C ILE A 161 4.91 10.62 8.78
N SER A 162 4.25 11.66 8.26
CA SER A 162 4.95 12.82 7.71
C SER A 162 4.29 14.13 8.13
N ILE A 163 5.10 15.12 8.52
CA ILE A 163 4.66 16.47 8.77
C ILE A 163 5.07 17.35 7.60
N LEU A 164 4.08 17.96 6.98
CA LEU A 164 4.22 18.85 5.83
C LEU A 164 4.03 20.30 6.24
N SER A 165 4.81 21.21 5.66
CA SER A 165 4.62 22.66 5.73
C SER A 165 5.40 23.34 4.60
N LEU A 166 4.90 24.45 4.08
CA LEU A 166 5.55 25.27 3.02
C LEU A 166 5.97 24.46 1.79
N GLY A 167 5.19 23.46 1.42
CA GLY A 167 5.43 22.59 0.26
C GLY A 167 6.53 21.55 0.41
N GLY A 168 7.03 21.37 1.62
CA GLY A 168 8.09 20.41 1.95
C GLY A 168 7.76 19.55 3.15
N ILE A 169 8.61 18.55 3.38
CA ILE A 169 8.53 17.65 4.52
C ILE A 169 9.42 18.21 5.64
N VAL A 170 8.81 18.46 6.80
CA VAL A 170 9.51 18.94 7.99
C VAL A 170 10.10 17.77 8.78
N LEU A 171 9.29 16.75 9.02
CA LEU A 171 9.66 15.50 9.69
C LEU A 171 8.97 14.34 8.99
N SER A 172 9.66 13.21 8.92
CA SER A 172 9.06 11.96 8.44
C SER A 172 9.59 10.77 9.21
N ARG A 173 8.81 9.70 9.20
CA ARG A 173 9.18 8.41 9.74
C ARG A 173 8.47 7.30 8.99
N LEU A 174 9.21 6.32 8.53
CA LEU A 174 8.70 5.09 7.95
C LEU A 174 8.83 3.96 8.98
N ILE A 175 7.76 3.23 9.20
CA ILE A 175 7.74 2.05 10.07
C ILE A 175 7.29 0.83 9.28
N LYS A 176 7.83 -0.36 9.62
CA LYS A 176 7.52 -1.63 8.94
C LYS A 176 6.31 -2.32 9.56
N VAL A 177 5.20 -1.57 9.64
CA VAL A 177 3.89 -2.03 10.06
C VAL A 177 2.87 -1.56 9.03
N GLY A 178 2.01 -2.46 8.57
CA GLY A 178 0.98 -2.17 7.58
C GLY A 178 0.05 -3.36 7.41
N GLY A 179 -0.74 -3.36 6.36
CA GLY A 179 -1.79 -4.33 6.08
C GLY A 179 -1.34 -5.78 6.11
N MET A 180 -0.11 -6.09 5.68
CA MET A 180 0.45 -7.44 5.73
C MET A 180 0.59 -7.94 7.18
N LYS A 181 1.06 -7.09 8.11
CA LYS A 181 1.15 -7.44 9.52
C LYS A 181 -0.23 -7.68 10.14
N PHE A 182 -1.22 -6.93 9.69
CA PHE A 182 -2.60 -7.13 10.13
C PHE A 182 -3.15 -8.47 9.64
N ASP A 183 -2.91 -8.83 8.38
CA ASP A 183 -3.31 -10.14 7.82
C ASP A 183 -2.63 -11.29 8.56
N ASP A 184 -1.34 -11.17 8.88
CA ASP A 184 -0.59 -12.17 9.65
C ASP A 184 -1.11 -12.28 11.08
N ALA A 185 -1.48 -11.19 11.74
CA ALA A 185 -2.08 -11.19 13.08
C ALA A 185 -3.44 -11.91 13.10
N ILE A 186 -4.29 -11.63 12.10
CA ILE A 186 -5.57 -12.34 11.92
C ILE A 186 -5.34 -13.85 11.73
N ARG A 187 -4.42 -14.23 10.83
CA ARG A 187 -4.08 -15.64 10.60
C ARG A 187 -3.58 -16.33 11.86
N ALA A 188 -2.73 -15.65 12.64
CA ALA A 188 -2.21 -16.16 13.90
C ALA A 188 -3.32 -16.33 14.95
N ALA A 189 -4.23 -15.38 15.07
CA ALA A 189 -5.37 -15.43 15.99
C ALA A 189 -6.32 -16.57 15.61
N VAL A 190 -6.70 -16.69 14.35
CA VAL A 190 -7.56 -17.79 13.85
C VAL A 190 -6.91 -19.15 14.09
N ARG A 191 -5.60 -19.27 13.86
CA ARG A 191 -4.87 -20.51 14.13
C ARG A 191 -4.88 -20.88 15.62
N ARG A 192 -4.68 -19.89 16.49
CA ARG A 192 -4.61 -20.09 17.95
C ARG A 192 -5.96 -20.49 18.54
N GLU A 193 -7.03 -19.76 18.18
CA GLU A 193 -8.35 -19.92 18.80
C GLU A 193 -9.17 -21.07 18.17
N PHE A 194 -9.02 -21.32 16.88
CA PHE A 194 -9.84 -22.29 16.17
C PHE A 194 -9.05 -23.49 15.61
N SER A 195 -7.74 -23.57 15.85
CA SER A 195 -6.86 -24.58 15.22
C SER A 195 -7.05 -24.65 13.70
N LEU A 196 -7.30 -23.50 13.06
CA LEU A 196 -7.61 -23.37 11.65
C LEU A 196 -6.53 -22.61 10.90
N ILE A 197 -6.05 -23.15 9.79
CA ILE A 197 -5.14 -22.49 8.88
C ILE A 197 -5.95 -21.86 7.76
N ILE A 198 -5.88 -20.52 7.63
CA ILE A 198 -6.45 -19.74 6.52
C ILE A 198 -5.34 -19.14 5.66
N GLY A 199 -5.63 -18.90 4.37
CA GLY A 199 -4.72 -18.23 3.44
C GLY A 199 -4.65 -16.71 3.65
N GLY A 200 -3.63 -16.07 3.07
CA GLY A 200 -3.44 -14.62 3.14
C GLY A 200 -4.62 -13.84 2.55
N LYS A 201 -5.16 -14.29 1.41
CA LYS A 201 -6.36 -13.67 0.79
C LYS A 201 -7.59 -13.71 1.69
N THR A 202 -7.78 -14.82 2.42
CA THR A 202 -8.91 -14.95 3.36
C THR A 202 -8.76 -13.95 4.51
N ALA A 203 -7.55 -13.80 5.06
CA ALA A 203 -7.28 -12.83 6.11
C ALA A 203 -7.46 -11.36 5.62
N GLU A 204 -6.97 -11.04 4.42
CA GLU A 204 -7.18 -9.72 3.78
C GLU A 204 -8.68 -9.44 3.62
N ASN A 205 -9.48 -10.41 3.16
CA ASN A 205 -10.92 -10.26 3.00
C ASN A 205 -11.63 -10.04 4.35
N VAL A 206 -11.27 -10.78 5.40
CA VAL A 206 -11.81 -10.59 6.76
C VAL A 206 -11.52 -9.18 7.25
N LYS A 207 -10.27 -8.70 7.09
CA LYS A 207 -9.88 -7.35 7.46
C LYS A 207 -10.69 -6.28 6.73
N ILE A 208 -10.88 -6.43 5.43
CA ILE A 208 -11.64 -5.47 4.60
C ILE A 208 -13.11 -5.43 5.00
N ALA A 209 -13.71 -6.59 5.24
CA ALA A 209 -15.12 -6.72 5.61
C ALA A 209 -15.41 -6.38 7.08
N LEU A 210 -14.41 -6.19 7.92
CA LEU A 210 -14.55 -6.10 9.38
C LEU A 210 -15.58 -5.07 9.81
N LYS A 211 -15.53 -3.86 9.26
CA LYS A 211 -16.46 -2.77 9.61
C LYS A 211 -17.91 -3.12 9.26
N GLU A 212 -18.15 -3.64 8.06
CA GLU A 212 -19.50 -4.03 7.60
C GLU A 212 -20.06 -5.16 8.48
N LEU A 213 -19.22 -6.18 8.78
CA LEU A 213 -19.62 -7.29 9.63
C LEU A 213 -19.98 -6.86 11.05
N GLU A 214 -19.25 -5.88 11.60
CA GLU A 214 -19.56 -5.33 12.93
C GLU A 214 -20.86 -4.52 12.94
N GLU A 215 -21.08 -3.68 11.92
CA GLU A 215 -22.34 -2.93 11.76
C GLU A 215 -23.53 -3.86 11.63
N GLU A 216 -23.36 -5.03 10.99
CA GLU A 216 -24.38 -6.06 10.88
C GLU A 216 -24.49 -6.99 12.10
N GLY A 217 -23.55 -6.91 13.05
CA GLY A 217 -23.48 -7.80 14.21
C GLY A 217 -23.18 -9.26 13.86
N LYS A 218 -22.45 -9.49 12.76
CA LYS A 218 -22.11 -10.82 12.23
C LYS A 218 -20.64 -11.13 12.41
N GLY A 219 -20.30 -12.43 12.46
CA GLY A 219 -18.93 -12.90 12.33
C GLY A 219 -18.49 -13.06 10.88
N ALA A 220 -17.19 -13.16 10.66
CA ALA A 220 -16.62 -13.44 9.35
C ALA A 220 -16.63 -14.95 9.07
N VAL A 221 -17.34 -15.39 8.04
CA VAL A 221 -17.30 -16.80 7.61
C VAL A 221 -16.03 -17.03 6.78
N VAL A 222 -15.20 -17.98 7.24
CA VAL A 222 -13.94 -18.33 6.59
C VAL A 222 -13.85 -19.83 6.32
N TYR A 223 -13.14 -20.16 5.25
CA TYR A 223 -12.82 -21.53 4.87
C TYR A 223 -11.33 -21.76 5.05
N GLY A 224 -10.97 -22.86 5.68
CA GLY A 224 -9.58 -23.19 5.96
C GLY A 224 -9.37 -24.68 6.16
N ARG A 225 -8.14 -25.03 6.55
CA ARG A 225 -7.77 -26.41 6.89
C ARG A 225 -7.62 -26.55 8.39
N ASP A 226 -8.41 -27.42 8.98
CA ASP A 226 -8.29 -27.81 10.38
C ASP A 226 -6.94 -28.47 10.64
N ILE A 227 -6.23 -28.07 11.70
CA ILE A 227 -4.88 -28.57 12.01
C ILE A 227 -4.92 -30.01 12.53
N VAL A 228 -5.99 -30.36 13.26
CA VAL A 228 -6.09 -31.65 13.92
C VAL A 228 -6.49 -32.77 12.95
N THR A 229 -7.51 -32.47 12.14
CA THR A 229 -8.07 -33.46 11.20
C THR A 229 -7.43 -33.40 9.82
N GLY A 230 -6.79 -32.29 9.48
CA GLY A 230 -6.24 -32.03 8.14
C GLY A 230 -7.31 -31.71 7.08
N LEU A 231 -8.58 -31.68 7.45
CA LEU A 231 -9.70 -31.53 6.51
C LEU A 231 -10.08 -30.06 6.29
N PRO A 232 -10.63 -29.72 5.11
CA PRO A 232 -11.26 -28.43 4.90
C PRO A 232 -12.48 -28.27 5.79
N VAL A 233 -12.60 -27.11 6.43
CA VAL A 233 -13.75 -26.76 7.28
C VAL A 233 -14.12 -25.30 7.13
N GLU A 234 -15.39 -24.99 7.40
CA GLU A 234 -15.92 -23.65 7.53
C GLU A 234 -15.95 -23.26 9.02
N ARG A 235 -15.65 -21.98 9.30
CA ARG A 235 -15.79 -21.41 10.65
C ARG A 235 -16.25 -19.97 10.55
N GLU A 236 -17.07 -19.57 11.51
CA GLU A 236 -17.42 -18.17 11.75
C GLU A 236 -16.44 -17.60 12.78
N ILE A 237 -15.80 -16.49 12.42
CA ILE A 237 -14.79 -15.82 13.25
C ILE A 237 -15.41 -14.55 13.83
N PRO A 238 -15.46 -14.39 15.16
CA PRO A 238 -15.99 -13.19 15.79
C PRO A 238 -15.18 -11.94 15.41
N THR A 239 -15.85 -10.86 15.02
CA THR A 239 -15.19 -9.60 14.67
C THR A 239 -14.37 -9.04 15.81
N ARG A 240 -14.85 -9.14 17.05
CA ARG A 240 -14.11 -8.74 18.26
C ARG A 240 -12.73 -9.39 18.36
N MET A 241 -12.61 -10.68 18.03
CA MET A 241 -11.31 -11.38 18.05
C MET A 241 -10.37 -10.83 16.97
N VAL A 242 -10.93 -10.44 15.83
CA VAL A 242 -10.14 -9.79 14.75
C VAL A 242 -9.62 -8.45 15.24
N ASP A 243 -10.46 -7.58 15.82
CA ASP A 243 -10.06 -6.30 16.38
C ASP A 243 -8.95 -6.44 17.44
N GLU A 244 -9.17 -7.32 18.42
CA GLU A 244 -8.18 -7.58 19.48
C GLU A 244 -6.82 -8.05 18.89
N SER A 245 -6.84 -8.78 17.78
CA SER A 245 -5.61 -9.22 17.12
C SER A 245 -4.81 -8.10 16.46
N LEU A 246 -5.46 -6.99 16.12
CA LEU A 246 -4.85 -5.84 15.45
C LEU A 246 -4.35 -4.77 16.42
N GLU A 247 -4.78 -4.80 17.68
CA GLU A 247 -4.54 -3.75 18.69
C GLU A 247 -3.04 -3.43 18.87
N GLU A 248 -2.18 -4.42 18.96
CA GLU A 248 -0.72 -4.25 19.10
C GLU A 248 -0.13 -3.44 17.95
N HIS A 249 -0.58 -3.72 16.73
CA HIS A 249 -0.09 -3.05 15.53
C HIS A 249 -0.59 -1.61 15.44
N PHE A 250 -1.84 -1.35 15.81
CA PHE A 250 -2.36 0.02 15.90
C PHE A 250 -1.64 0.81 16.98
N ASN A 251 -1.41 0.24 18.15
CA ASN A 251 -0.65 0.89 19.22
C ASN A 251 0.78 1.22 18.76
N THR A 252 1.42 0.35 17.99
CA THR A 252 2.73 0.64 17.39
C THR A 252 2.68 1.87 16.47
N ILE A 253 1.64 2.02 15.65
CA ILE A 253 1.48 3.19 14.78
C ILE A 253 1.26 4.44 15.63
N ILE A 254 0.35 4.39 16.60
CA ILE A 254 0.02 5.51 17.51
C ILE A 254 1.27 5.99 18.27
N ASP A 255 2.05 5.09 18.82
CA ASP A 255 3.28 5.45 19.54
C ASP A 255 4.32 6.11 18.62
N ASN A 256 4.40 5.70 17.37
CA ASN A 256 5.27 6.37 16.40
C ASN A 256 4.74 7.74 15.98
N VAL A 257 3.42 7.95 15.94
CA VAL A 257 2.82 9.29 15.78
C VAL A 257 3.17 10.19 16.96
N LYS A 258 3.06 9.71 18.21
CA LYS A 258 3.48 10.46 19.41
C LYS A 258 4.94 10.86 19.35
N VAL A 259 5.84 9.93 19.00
CA VAL A 259 7.29 10.20 18.87
C VAL A 259 7.59 11.30 17.84
N ILE A 260 6.85 11.35 16.73
CA ILE A 260 7.06 12.40 15.73
C ILE A 260 6.54 13.76 16.23
N LEU A 261 5.39 13.75 16.92
CA LEU A 261 4.79 14.96 17.51
C LEU A 261 5.69 15.56 18.60
N GLU A 262 6.35 14.75 19.44
CA GLU A 262 7.31 15.20 20.46
C GLU A 262 8.50 15.97 19.87
N ARG A 263 8.85 15.70 18.60
CA ARG A 263 9.94 16.36 17.89
C ARG A 263 9.49 17.53 17.02
N THR A 264 8.17 17.72 16.91
CA THR A 264 7.57 18.75 16.07
C THR A 264 7.77 20.12 16.67
N PRO A 265 8.19 21.14 15.89
CA PRO A 265 8.24 22.51 16.35
C PRO A 265 6.89 22.95 16.94
N PRO A 266 6.88 23.72 18.05
CA PRO A 266 5.64 24.06 18.78
C PRO A 266 4.54 24.70 17.92
N GLU A 267 4.92 25.57 16.97
CA GLU A 267 3.95 26.24 16.09
C GLU A 267 3.25 25.25 15.14
N LEU A 268 4.00 24.30 14.57
CA LEU A 268 3.43 23.25 13.73
C LEU A 268 2.61 22.25 14.55
N ALA A 269 3.01 21.95 15.79
CA ALA A 269 2.23 21.12 16.69
C ALA A 269 0.88 21.78 17.05
N ALA A 270 0.86 23.10 17.24
CA ALA A 270 -0.37 23.86 17.44
C ALA A 270 -1.31 23.81 16.23
N ASP A 271 -0.76 23.85 15.01
CA ASP A 271 -1.54 23.70 13.79
C ASP A 271 -2.14 22.28 13.69
N ILE A 272 -1.34 21.25 13.93
CA ILE A 272 -1.78 19.85 13.90
C ILE A 272 -2.88 19.62 14.95
N TYR A 273 -2.76 20.20 16.14
CA TYR A 273 -3.80 20.12 17.17
C TYR A 273 -5.14 20.72 16.70
N ARG A 274 -5.10 21.82 15.97
CA ARG A 274 -6.32 22.50 15.46
C ARG A 274 -6.96 21.79 14.28
N HIS A 275 -6.17 21.19 13.41
CA HIS A 275 -6.63 20.64 12.14
C HIS A 275 -6.70 19.10 12.11
N GLY A 276 -6.11 18.46 13.13
CA GLY A 276 -6.11 17.01 13.26
C GLY A 276 -5.07 16.30 12.40
N ILE A 277 -5.22 14.99 12.32
CA ILE A 277 -4.36 14.06 11.59
C ILE A 277 -5.10 13.61 10.34
N TYR A 278 -4.41 13.57 9.21
CA TYR A 278 -4.96 13.11 7.94
C TYR A 278 -4.52 11.65 7.67
N PRO A 279 -5.39 10.67 7.96
CA PRO A 279 -5.08 9.28 7.63
C PRO A 279 -5.28 9.04 6.14
N VAL A 280 -4.30 8.39 5.53
CA VAL A 280 -4.36 7.86 4.17
C VAL A 280 -4.22 6.35 4.26
N SER A 281 -5.16 5.62 3.73
CA SER A 281 -5.09 4.16 3.68
C SER A 281 -5.74 3.64 2.43
N TYR A 282 -5.10 2.69 1.80
CA TYR A 282 -5.67 1.97 0.68
C TYR A 282 -6.54 0.79 1.11
N THR A 283 -6.27 0.23 2.27
CA THR A 283 -7.17 -0.71 2.92
C THR A 283 -8.21 0.08 3.69
N HIS A 284 -9.47 -0.32 3.62
CA HIS A 284 -10.57 0.18 4.45
C HIS A 284 -10.29 -0.10 5.94
N LEU A 285 -9.15 0.41 6.40
CA LEU A 285 -8.95 0.56 7.82
C LEU A 285 -10.00 1.56 8.25
N ARG A 286 -10.84 1.20 9.19
CA ARG A 286 -11.70 2.15 9.88
C ARG A 286 -10.97 3.48 9.95
N ALA A 287 -11.54 4.52 9.31
CA ALA A 287 -11.52 5.79 9.96
C ALA A 287 -12.27 5.57 11.28
N HIS A 288 -11.63 4.88 12.23
CA HIS A 288 -11.97 5.17 13.60
C HIS A 288 -11.84 6.69 13.64
N GLU A 289 -12.95 7.36 13.91
CA GLU A 289 -12.91 8.59 14.64
C GLU A 289 -12.00 8.32 15.85
N THR A 290 -10.71 8.25 15.62
CA THR A 290 -9.73 8.52 16.61
C THR A 290 -9.87 10.02 16.81
N SER A 291 -10.92 10.41 17.52
CA SER A 291 -10.72 11.41 18.53
C SER A 291 -9.55 10.89 19.36
N LEU A 292 -8.33 11.03 18.82
CA LEU A 292 -7.13 11.11 19.61
C LEU A 292 -7.38 12.32 20.51
N HIS A 293 -8.05 12.09 21.63
CA HIS A 293 -7.97 12.97 22.78
C HIS A 293 -6.49 12.86 23.19
N LEU A 294 -5.66 13.75 22.59
CA LEU A 294 -4.33 14.07 23.06
C LEU A 294 -4.45 14.73 24.43
#